data_b8dd0135156678102cc3e7dba40fb7e1
#
_entry.id   b8dd0135156678102cc3e7dba40fb7e1
#
_cell.length_a   1.000
_cell.length_b   1.000
_cell.length_c   1.000
_cell.angle_alpha   90.00
_cell.angle_beta   90.00
_cell.angle_gamma   90.00
#
_symmetry.space_group_name_H-M   'P 1'
#
loop_
_entity.id
_entity.type
_entity.pdbx_description
1 polymer ?
#
loop_
_entity_poly.entity_id
_entity_poly.type
_entity_poly.pdbx_seq_one_letter_code
_entity_poly.pdbx_strand_id
1 'polypeptide(L)'
;MDANQNLTAEMIKIDPYNYTLSEMVDVIGETKAKKLFKSIYKGTSKLSYQTIKVKDVFNGGDTRKYAFELCDHYCIETVCIQRRTGTTVCVSTMVGCPVGCVFCESGKNGFIRNLTPSEIVQQIVLLREKVN
;
A
#
# COMPACT_ATOMS: atom_id res chain seq x y z
N MET A 1 -20.43 -20.18 -12.34
CA MET A 1 -19.08 -19.73 -11.97
C MET A 1 -19.14 -18.27 -11.67
N ASP A 2 -18.86 -17.98 -10.45
CA ASP A 2 -19.01 -16.62 -9.98
C ASP A 2 -17.97 -15.69 -10.58
N ALA A 3 -18.46 -14.62 -11.17
CA ALA A 3 -17.62 -13.51 -11.60
C ALA A 3 -16.80 -12.93 -10.45
N ASN A 4 -17.02 -13.41 -9.25
CA ASN A 4 -16.36 -13.01 -8.03
C ASN A 4 -15.22 -13.93 -7.59
N GLN A 5 -14.71 -14.76 -8.48
CA GLN A 5 -13.49 -15.47 -8.16
C GLN A 5 -12.40 -14.44 -7.92
N ASN A 6 -12.06 -14.28 -6.66
CA ASN A 6 -10.96 -13.43 -6.26
C ASN A 6 -9.69 -13.92 -6.97
N LEU A 7 -9.18 -13.09 -7.85
CA LEU A 7 -7.88 -13.33 -8.44
C LEU A 7 -6.87 -13.19 -7.31
N THR A 8 -6.37 -14.30 -6.81
CA THR A 8 -5.34 -14.27 -5.77
C THR A 8 -3.98 -14.04 -6.42
N ALA A 9 -3.05 -13.51 -5.67
CA ALA A 9 -1.68 -13.31 -6.13
C ALA A 9 -1.05 -14.63 -6.60
N GLU A 10 -1.44 -15.74 -6.01
CA GLU A 10 -0.99 -17.07 -6.41
C GLU A 10 -1.41 -17.44 -7.82
N MET A 11 -2.60 -16.99 -8.24
CA MET A 11 -3.12 -17.26 -9.58
C MET A 11 -2.40 -16.43 -10.65
N ILE A 12 -1.93 -15.26 -10.30
CA ILE A 12 -1.27 -14.36 -11.24
C ILE A 12 0.26 -14.40 -11.16
N LYS A 13 0.82 -14.92 -10.09
CA LYS A 13 2.26 -15.07 -9.86
C LYS A 13 3.08 -13.77 -10.01
N ILE A 14 2.42 -12.64 -9.83
CA ILE A 14 3.04 -11.31 -9.91
C ILE A 14 2.53 -10.45 -8.75
N ASP A 15 3.27 -9.40 -8.44
CA ASP A 15 2.79 -8.38 -7.53
C ASP A 15 1.95 -7.39 -8.34
N PRO A 16 0.60 -7.41 -8.19
CA PRO A 16 -0.29 -6.62 -9.03
C PRO A 16 -0.12 -5.11 -8.85
N TYR A 17 0.41 -4.68 -7.73
CA TYR A 17 0.59 -3.26 -7.44
C TYR A 17 1.84 -2.67 -8.09
N ASN A 18 2.74 -3.52 -8.60
CA ASN A 18 3.96 -3.07 -9.29
C ASN A 18 3.78 -2.92 -10.80
N TYR A 19 2.57 -3.12 -11.30
CA TYR A 19 2.30 -3.11 -12.73
C TYR A 19 1.29 -2.04 -13.12
N THR A 20 1.54 -1.38 -14.25
CA THR A 20 0.54 -0.55 -14.91
C THR A 20 -0.47 -1.48 -15.59
N LEU A 21 -1.60 -0.92 -16.02
CA LEU A 21 -2.59 -1.71 -16.76
C LEU A 21 -1.99 -2.34 -18.02
N SER A 22 -1.20 -1.57 -18.77
CA SER A 22 -0.56 -2.04 -19.99
C SER A 22 0.38 -3.22 -19.74
N GLU A 23 1.19 -3.11 -18.69
CA GLU A 23 2.10 -4.19 -18.29
C GLU A 23 1.35 -5.44 -17.83
N MET A 24 0.24 -5.26 -17.11
CA MET A 24 -0.62 -6.39 -16.71
C MET A 24 -1.21 -7.11 -17.93
N VAL A 25 -1.66 -6.35 -18.93
CA VAL A 25 -2.21 -6.91 -20.16
C VAL A 25 -1.19 -7.82 -20.83
N ASP A 26 0.07 -7.41 -20.86
CA ASP A 26 1.15 -8.19 -21.48
C ASP A 26 1.44 -9.50 -20.71
N VAL A 27 1.20 -9.51 -19.40
CA VAL A 27 1.50 -10.68 -18.55
C VAL A 27 0.33 -11.65 -18.45
N ILE A 28 -0.87 -11.15 -18.23
CA ILE A 28 -2.04 -12.00 -17.91
C ILE A 28 -3.19 -11.89 -18.91
N GLY A 29 -3.05 -11.07 -19.95
CA GLY A 29 -4.07 -10.86 -20.96
C GLY A 29 -5.02 -9.71 -20.63
N GLU A 30 -5.68 -9.18 -21.65
CA GLU A 30 -6.49 -7.97 -21.54
C GLU A 30 -7.67 -8.10 -20.57
N THR A 31 -8.46 -9.15 -20.70
CA THR A 31 -9.67 -9.33 -19.88
C THR A 31 -9.34 -9.45 -18.39
N LYS A 32 -8.38 -10.29 -18.06
CA LYS A 32 -7.96 -10.50 -16.66
C LYS A 32 -7.30 -9.26 -16.08
N ALA A 33 -6.47 -8.59 -16.90
CA ALA A 33 -5.77 -7.38 -16.48
C ALA A 33 -6.73 -6.25 -16.14
N LYS A 34 -7.69 -5.97 -16.99
CA LYS A 34 -8.70 -4.93 -16.77
C LYS A 34 -9.54 -5.21 -15.54
N LYS A 35 -9.94 -6.46 -15.35
CA LYS A 35 -10.73 -6.88 -14.20
C LYS A 35 -9.95 -6.74 -12.90
N LEU A 36 -8.71 -7.21 -12.89
CA LEU A 36 -7.84 -7.13 -11.73
C LEU A 36 -7.52 -5.68 -11.36
N PHE A 37 -7.12 -4.89 -12.34
CA PHE A 37 -6.79 -3.48 -12.15
C PHE A 37 -7.97 -2.70 -11.56
N LYS A 38 -9.16 -2.90 -12.11
CA LYS A 38 -10.38 -2.28 -11.61
C LYS A 38 -10.69 -2.71 -10.16
N SER A 39 -10.54 -3.98 -9.87
CA SER A 39 -10.78 -4.54 -8.54
C SER A 39 -9.86 -3.92 -7.49
N ILE A 40 -8.59 -3.81 -7.82
CA ILE A 40 -7.58 -3.25 -6.92
C ILE A 40 -7.88 -1.78 -6.60
N TYR A 41 -8.05 -0.96 -7.64
CA TYR A 41 -8.10 0.48 -7.48
C TYR A 41 -9.49 1.02 -7.15
N LYS A 42 -10.55 0.30 -7.48
CA LYS A 42 -11.91 0.65 -7.08
C LYS A 42 -12.34 0.02 -5.76
N GLY A 43 -11.56 -0.91 -5.23
CA GLY A 43 -11.84 -1.56 -3.96
C GLY A 43 -13.07 -2.46 -3.98
N THR A 44 -13.46 -2.95 -5.15
CA THR A 44 -14.66 -3.78 -5.31
C THR A 44 -14.38 -5.26 -5.12
N SER A 45 -13.13 -5.66 -5.01
CA SER A 45 -12.71 -7.04 -4.84
C SER A 45 -11.80 -7.19 -3.63
N LYS A 46 -11.97 -8.28 -2.93
CA LYS A 46 -11.08 -8.66 -1.84
C LYS A 46 -9.86 -9.36 -2.41
N LEU A 47 -8.93 -8.58 -2.96
CA LEU A 47 -7.65 -9.15 -3.33
C LEU A 47 -6.89 -9.45 -2.04
N SER A 48 -6.60 -10.72 -1.82
CA SER A 48 -5.90 -11.16 -0.62
C SER A 48 -4.38 -10.96 -0.68
N TYR A 49 -3.90 -10.30 -1.73
CA TYR A 49 -2.48 -10.01 -1.88
C TYR A 49 -2.06 -8.87 -0.96
N GLN A 50 -1.13 -9.17 -0.08
CA GLN A 50 -0.64 -8.19 0.89
C GLN A 50 0.80 -8.54 1.26
N THR A 51 1.73 -7.63 1.00
CA THR A 51 3.15 -7.81 1.35
C THR A 51 3.57 -6.94 2.53
N ILE A 52 2.76 -5.96 2.89
CA ILE A 52 2.99 -5.14 4.08
C ILE A 52 1.86 -5.41 5.07
N LYS A 53 2.15 -5.29 6.35
CA LYS A 53 1.13 -5.52 7.38
C LYS A 53 1.20 -4.44 8.46
N VAL A 54 0.05 -4.15 9.05
CA VAL A 54 -0.03 -3.20 10.15
C VAL A 54 0.63 -3.82 11.37
N LYS A 55 1.67 -3.16 11.86
CA LYS A 55 2.37 -3.56 13.09
C LYS A 55 1.81 -2.83 14.30
N ASP A 56 1.52 -1.54 14.14
CA ASP A 56 1.04 -0.71 15.24
C ASP A 56 0.19 0.43 14.71
N VAL A 57 -0.70 0.96 15.58
CA VAL A 57 -1.56 2.09 15.26
C VAL A 57 -1.55 3.06 16.43
N PHE A 58 -1.20 4.31 16.17
CA PHE A 58 -1.24 5.38 17.14
C PHE A 58 -2.40 6.31 16.83
N ASN A 59 -3.32 6.43 17.78
CA ASN A 59 -4.51 7.26 17.62
C ASN A 59 -4.33 8.57 18.36
N GLY A 60 -4.27 9.68 17.61
CA GLY A 60 -4.12 11.03 18.14
C GLY A 60 -5.33 11.93 17.85
N GLY A 61 -6.54 11.39 17.93
CA GLY A 61 -7.77 12.13 17.63
C GLY A 61 -8.04 12.17 16.11
N ASP A 62 -7.87 13.34 15.53
CA ASP A 62 -8.07 13.51 14.08
C ASP A 62 -6.94 12.90 13.25
N THR A 63 -5.86 12.54 13.88
CA THR A 63 -4.67 11.98 13.21
C THR A 63 -4.41 10.58 13.70
N ARG A 64 -4.23 9.66 12.77
CA ARG A 64 -3.82 8.27 13.07
C ARG A 64 -2.53 7.97 12.32
N LYS A 65 -1.58 7.39 13.05
CA LYS A 65 -0.32 6.96 12.48
C LYS A 65 -0.27 5.44 12.49
N TYR A 66 -0.03 4.88 11.32
CA TYR A 66 0.08 3.43 11.13
C TYR A 66 1.54 3.07 10.90
N ALA A 67 2.04 2.12 11.66
CA ALA A 67 3.35 1.53 11.41
C ALA A 67 3.13 0.23 10.62
N PHE A 68 3.69 0.16 9.43
CA PHE A 68 3.64 -1.03 8.59
C PHE A 68 4.98 -1.74 8.59
N GLU A 69 4.94 -3.05 8.71
CA GLU A 69 6.12 -3.88 8.57
C GLU A 69 6.20 -4.42 7.14
N LEU A 70 7.37 -4.28 6.53
CA LEU A 70 7.66 -4.76 5.18
C LEU A 70 8.15 -6.21 5.22
N CYS A 71 8.25 -6.84 4.05
CA CYS A 71 8.72 -8.23 3.94
C CYS A 71 10.13 -8.45 4.49
N ASP A 72 10.98 -7.44 4.41
CA ASP A 72 12.35 -7.47 4.92
C ASP A 72 12.45 -6.98 6.38
N HIS A 73 11.32 -6.90 7.08
CA HIS A 73 11.19 -6.54 8.48
C HIS A 73 11.47 -5.06 8.82
N TYR A 74 11.75 -4.22 7.84
CA TYR A 74 11.80 -2.79 8.08
C TYR A 74 10.39 -2.25 8.28
N CYS A 75 10.28 -1.16 9.02
CA CYS A 75 9.01 -0.50 9.29
C CYS A 75 8.94 0.85 8.64
N ILE A 76 7.76 1.19 8.15
CA ILE A 76 7.46 2.51 7.57
C ILE A 76 6.23 3.07 8.27
N GLU A 77 6.04 4.37 8.17
CA GLU A 77 4.91 5.05 8.77
C GLU A 77 4.00 5.66 7.72
N THR A 78 2.71 5.58 7.96
CA THR A 78 1.68 6.21 7.13
C THR A 78 0.76 7.00 8.05
N VAL A 79 0.53 8.26 7.74
CA VAL A 79 -0.28 9.15 8.58
C VAL A 79 -1.59 9.45 7.88
N CYS A 80 -2.69 9.25 8.58
CA CYS A 80 -4.03 9.54 8.10
C CYS A 80 -4.61 10.69 8.92
N ILE A 81 -4.97 11.77 8.24
CA ILE A 81 -5.49 12.98 8.87
C ILE A 81 -6.93 13.19 8.43
N GLN A 82 -7.85 13.15 9.38
CA GLN A 82 -9.26 13.42 9.14
C GLN A 82 -9.49 14.94 9.13
N ARG A 83 -10.13 15.43 8.08
CA ARG A 83 -10.49 16.85 7.97
C ARG A 83 -11.96 16.98 7.60
N ARG A 84 -12.52 18.17 7.78
CA ARG A 84 -13.91 18.45 7.40
C ARG A 84 -14.18 18.22 5.93
N THR A 85 -13.18 18.46 5.09
CA THR A 85 -13.28 18.36 3.63
C THR A 85 -12.86 17.00 3.09
N GLY A 86 -12.41 16.08 3.95
CA GLY A 86 -12.00 14.74 3.55
C GLY A 86 -10.82 14.24 4.36
N THR A 87 -10.23 13.14 3.89
CA THR A 87 -9.11 12.50 4.54
C THR A 87 -7.84 12.73 3.74
N THR A 88 -6.78 13.17 4.43
CA THR A 88 -5.45 13.29 3.85
C THR A 88 -4.60 12.14 4.32
N VAL A 89 -3.88 11.50 3.40
CA VAL A 89 -2.98 10.39 3.73
C VAL A 89 -1.57 10.76 3.30
N CYS A 90 -0.63 10.70 4.26
CA CYS A 90 0.79 10.88 4.00
C CYS A 90 1.45 9.51 3.99
N VAL A 91 1.97 9.11 2.84
CA VAL A 91 2.60 7.80 2.67
C VAL A 91 4.13 7.92 2.69
N SER A 92 4.77 6.84 3.13
CA SER A 92 6.22 6.72 3.00
C SER A 92 6.57 6.27 1.58
N THR A 93 7.69 6.76 1.05
CA THR A 93 8.22 6.38 -0.26
C THR A 93 9.58 5.70 -0.18
N MET A 94 10.17 5.68 1.01
CA MET A 94 11.48 5.09 1.25
C MET A 94 11.54 4.56 2.69
N VAL A 95 12.48 3.67 2.92
CA VAL A 95 12.84 3.23 4.28
C VAL A 95 13.97 4.11 4.75
N GLY A 96 13.77 4.78 5.91
CA GLY A 96 14.70 5.77 6.42
C GLY A 96 14.58 7.10 5.68
N CYS A 97 15.47 8.01 5.97
CA CYS A 97 15.46 9.35 5.37
C CYS A 97 16.89 9.86 5.22
N PRO A 98 17.30 10.29 4.00
CA PRO A 98 18.68 10.77 3.77
C PRO A 98 18.96 12.15 4.38
N VAL A 99 17.92 12.89 4.79
CA VAL A 99 18.05 14.24 5.33
C VAL A 99 18.69 14.24 6.72
N GLY A 100 18.47 13.17 7.50
CA GLY A 100 19.11 13.02 8.80
C GLY A 100 18.64 14.00 9.86
N CYS A 101 17.37 14.44 9.79
CA CYS A 101 16.81 15.36 10.78
C CYS A 101 16.76 14.69 12.18
N VAL A 102 17.43 15.29 13.15
CA VAL A 102 17.54 14.73 14.51
C VAL A 102 16.19 14.62 15.22
N PHE A 103 15.22 15.43 14.84
CA PHE A 103 13.87 15.42 15.42
C PHE A 103 12.91 14.44 14.72
N CYS A 104 13.34 13.81 13.64
CA CYS A 104 12.52 12.90 12.84
C CYS A 104 12.99 11.46 13.05
N GLU A 105 12.07 10.58 13.46
CA GLU A 105 12.39 9.17 13.67
C GLU A 105 12.90 8.51 12.39
N SER A 106 12.34 8.89 11.24
CA SER A 106 12.75 8.37 9.93
C SER A 106 14.20 8.72 9.58
N GLY A 107 14.73 9.80 10.16
CA GLY A 107 16.09 10.26 9.89
C GLY A 107 17.17 9.61 10.73
N LYS A 108 16.80 8.94 11.84
CA LYS A 108 17.77 8.42 12.81
C LYS A 108 18.71 7.37 12.25
N ASN A 109 18.24 6.53 11.36
CA ASN A 109 19.03 5.43 10.78
C ASN A 109 19.50 5.72 9.35
N GLY A 110 19.32 6.96 8.88
CA GLY A 110 19.65 7.36 7.52
C GLY A 110 18.78 6.65 6.47
N PHE A 111 19.19 6.78 5.23
CA PHE A 111 18.50 6.15 4.09
C PHE A 111 18.90 4.69 3.96
N ILE A 112 17.92 3.80 3.83
CA ILE A 112 18.14 2.36 3.64
C ILE A 112 17.84 1.95 2.21
N ARG A 113 16.59 2.19 1.74
CA ARG A 113 16.19 1.91 0.37
C ARG A 113 14.90 2.65 -0.01
N ASN A 114 14.66 2.74 -1.30
CA ASN A 114 13.35 3.20 -1.79
C ASN A 114 12.33 2.08 -1.66
N LEU A 115 11.06 2.45 -1.52
CA LEU A 115 9.96 1.49 -1.57
C LEU A 115 9.65 1.15 -3.03
N THR A 116 9.13 -0.07 -3.23
CA THR A 116 8.57 -0.43 -4.54
C THR A 116 7.22 0.27 -4.72
N PRO A 117 6.74 0.42 -5.96
CA PRO A 117 5.40 0.96 -6.20
C PRO A 117 4.33 0.21 -5.42
N SER A 118 4.46 -1.11 -5.31
CA SER A 118 3.55 -1.95 -4.54
C SER A 118 3.49 -1.54 -3.07
N GLU A 119 4.65 -1.36 -2.44
CA GLU A 119 4.73 -0.96 -1.04
C GLU A 119 4.13 0.42 -0.79
N ILE A 120 4.25 1.32 -1.74
CA ILE A 120 3.65 2.66 -1.66
C ILE A 120 2.13 2.58 -1.78
N VAL A 121 1.63 1.89 -2.81
CA VAL A 121 0.20 1.78 -3.10
C VAL A 121 -0.54 1.01 -2.01
N GLN A 122 0.05 -0.05 -1.48
CA GLN A 122 -0.59 -0.85 -0.44
C GLN A 122 -0.88 -0.04 0.83
N GLN A 123 -0.07 0.96 1.15
CA GLN A 123 -0.35 1.84 2.29
C GLN A 123 -1.74 2.47 2.16
N ILE A 124 -2.10 2.93 0.97
CA ILE A 124 -3.40 3.55 0.69
C ILE A 124 -4.51 2.51 0.63
N VAL A 125 -4.28 1.41 -0.06
CA VAL A 125 -5.28 0.34 -0.24
C VAL A 125 -5.69 -0.27 1.11
N LEU A 126 -4.72 -0.53 1.98
CA LEU A 126 -5.00 -1.10 3.30
C LEU A 126 -5.71 -0.11 4.22
N LEU A 127 -5.39 1.18 4.13
CA LEU A 127 -6.05 2.21 4.92
C LEU A 127 -7.48 2.48 4.46
N ARG A 128 -7.74 2.33 3.17
CA ARG A 128 -9.08 2.58 2.62
C ARG A 128 -10.15 1.73 3.30
N GLU A 129 -9.83 0.50 3.65
CA GLU A 129 -10.74 -0.40 4.35
C GLU A 129 -10.99 0.01 5.80
N LYS A 130 -10.06 0.74 6.39
CA LYS A 130 -10.10 1.14 7.80
C LYS A 130 -10.67 2.53 8.05
N VAL A 131 -10.73 3.35 7.02
CA VAL A 131 -11.16 4.76 7.11
C VAL A 131 -12.64 4.94 6.81
N ASN A 132 -13.24 4.03 6.11
CA ASN A 132 -14.68 4.06 5.80
C ASN A 132 -15.51 3.51 6.94
#